data_718e28b436e4a686b30608aa2053600c
#
_entry.id   718e28b436e4a686b30608aa2053600c
#
_cell.length_a   1.000
_cell.length_b   1.000
_cell.length_c   1.000
_cell.angle_alpha   90.00
_cell.angle_beta   90.00
_cell.angle_gamma   90.00
#
_symmetry.space_group_name_H-M   'P 1'
#
loop_
_entity.id
_entity.type
_entity.pdbx_description
1 polymer ?
#
loop_
_entity_poly.entity_id
_entity_poly.type
_entity_poly.pdbx_seq_one_letter_code
_entity_poly.pdbx_strand_id
1 'polypeptide(L)' 'MPFVEIKMFEGELSEEQAEEMIQKITEVVVSFAGENLRQATWVVVQEVKSGNWGVGGKALGLDDIRSIQAGKPGA' A
#
# COMPACT_ATOMS: atom_id res chain seq x y z
N MET A 1 -9.29 17.04 6.72
CA MET A 1 -9.00 16.49 5.38
C MET A 1 -8.12 15.26 5.52
N PRO A 2 -8.70 14.05 5.53
CA PRO A 2 -7.89 12.84 5.67
C PRO A 2 -6.98 12.61 4.45
N PHE A 3 -5.75 12.23 4.72
CA PHE A 3 -4.78 11.87 3.70
C PHE A 3 -4.11 10.57 4.12
N VAL A 4 -4.20 9.55 3.27
CA VAL A 4 -3.57 8.25 3.51
C VAL A 4 -2.57 7.98 2.39
N GLU A 5 -1.35 7.69 2.77
CA GLU A 5 -0.30 7.30 1.83
C GLU A 5 0.12 5.87 2.10
N ILE A 6 0.10 5.05 1.06
CA ILE A 6 0.48 3.65 1.14
C ILE A 6 1.64 3.44 0.19
N LYS A 7 2.74 2.91 0.72
CA LYS A 7 3.88 2.55 -0.12
C LYS A 7 3.89 1.03 -0.27
N MET A 8 4.00 0.58 -1.50
CA MET A 8 4.05 -0.84 -1.86
C MET A 8 5.22 -1.04 -2.82
N PHE A 9 5.67 -2.27 -2.97
CA PHE A 9 6.65 -2.56 -4.01
C PHE A 9 6.02 -2.47 -5.38
N GLU A 10 6.79 -1.97 -6.34
CA GLU A 10 6.39 -1.99 -7.74
C GLU A 10 6.08 -3.44 -8.16
N GLY A 11 4.91 -3.64 -8.74
CA GLY A 11 4.45 -4.97 -9.15
C GLY A 11 3.80 -5.80 -8.06
N GLU A 12 3.74 -5.30 -6.83
CA GLU A 12 3.11 -6.04 -5.72
C GLU A 12 1.60 -6.15 -5.91
N LEU A 13 0.97 -5.12 -6.42
CA LEU A 13 -0.46 -5.08 -6.72
C LEU A 13 -0.68 -4.85 -8.21
N SER A 14 -1.75 -5.43 -8.75
CA SER A 14 -2.24 -5.05 -10.07
C SER A 14 -2.91 -3.69 -10.00
N GLU A 15 -3.18 -3.08 -11.17
CA GLU A 15 -3.92 -1.82 -11.21
C GLU A 15 -5.29 -1.95 -10.56
N GLU A 16 -5.98 -3.06 -10.82
CA GLU A 16 -7.29 -3.34 -10.24
C GLU A 16 -7.24 -3.47 -8.73
N GLN A 17 -6.21 -4.15 -8.23
CA GLN A 17 -6.01 -4.29 -6.77
C GLN A 17 -5.70 -2.96 -6.11
N ALA A 18 -4.93 -2.10 -6.77
CA ALA A 18 -4.63 -0.76 -6.25
C ALA A 18 -5.92 0.07 -6.16
N GLU A 19 -6.76 0.03 -7.19
CA GLU A 19 -8.06 0.73 -7.18
C GLU A 19 -8.95 0.21 -6.06
N GLU A 20 -9.02 -1.10 -5.89
CA GLU A 20 -9.82 -1.71 -4.84
C GLU A 20 -9.32 -1.30 -3.45
N MET A 21 -8.00 -1.28 -3.26
CA MET A 21 -7.40 -0.84 -2.00
C MET A 21 -7.76 0.61 -1.70
N ILE A 22 -7.69 1.49 -2.70
CA ILE A 22 -8.07 2.90 -2.55
C ILE A 22 -9.54 2.99 -2.09
N GLN A 23 -10.42 2.24 -2.74
CA GLN A 23 -11.85 2.25 -2.39
C GLN A 23 -12.07 1.76 -0.95
N LYS A 24 -11.45 0.65 -0.59
CA LYS A 24 -11.62 0.06 0.75
C LYS A 24 -11.06 0.95 1.85
N ILE A 25 -9.90 1.55 1.63
CA ILE A 25 -9.30 2.47 2.60
C ILE A 25 -10.18 3.71 2.75
N THR A 26 -10.71 4.22 1.65
CA THR A 26 -11.64 5.34 1.68
C THR A 26 -12.86 5.01 2.54
N GLU A 27 -13.44 3.81 2.39
CA GLU A 27 -14.57 3.37 3.20
C GLU A 27 -14.23 3.34 4.69
N VAL A 28 -13.05 2.86 5.05
CA VAL A 28 -12.59 2.85 6.43
C VAL A 28 -12.54 4.27 6.99
N VAL A 29 -11.93 5.20 6.25
CA VAL A 29 -11.81 6.59 6.67
C VAL A 29 -13.20 7.21 6.85
N VAL A 30 -14.09 7.00 5.88
CA VAL A 30 -15.45 7.56 5.90
C VAL A 30 -16.24 7.02 7.09
N SER A 31 -16.02 5.77 7.48
CA SER A 31 -16.71 5.18 8.64
C SER A 31 -16.42 5.94 9.94
N PHE A 32 -15.30 6.63 10.01
CA PHE A 32 -14.92 7.45 11.17
C PHE A 32 -15.18 8.93 10.95
N ALA A 33 -14.85 9.45 9.78
CA ALA A 33 -14.87 10.88 9.49
C ALA A 33 -16.23 11.39 8.98
N GLY A 34 -17.08 10.48 8.54
CA GLY A 34 -18.40 10.82 8.02
C GLY A 34 -18.47 10.89 6.50
N GLU A 35 -19.66 10.64 5.98
CA GLU A 35 -19.89 10.55 4.53
C GLU A 35 -19.57 11.85 3.80
N ASN A 36 -19.78 12.99 4.43
CA ASN A 36 -19.53 14.28 3.79
C ASN A 36 -18.03 14.52 3.50
N LEU A 37 -17.15 13.79 4.19
CA LEU A 37 -15.70 13.90 3.94
C LEU A 37 -15.20 12.93 2.86
N ARG A 38 -16.06 12.11 2.29
CA ARG A 38 -15.65 11.19 1.22
C ARG A 38 -14.91 11.90 0.10
N GLN A 39 -15.47 12.98 -0.40
CA GLN A 39 -14.90 13.71 -1.52
C GLN A 39 -13.63 14.47 -1.17
N ALA A 40 -13.33 14.61 0.13
CA ALA A 40 -12.12 15.27 0.61
C ALA A 40 -11.10 14.27 1.17
N THR A 41 -11.36 12.97 1.04
CA THR A 41 -10.45 11.91 1.49
C THR A 41 -9.51 11.54 0.36
N TRP A 42 -8.23 11.66 0.63
CA TRP A 42 -7.19 11.37 -0.34
C TRP A 42 -6.49 10.08 0.06
N VAL A 43 -6.39 9.15 -0.89
CA VAL A 43 -5.64 7.92 -0.71
C VAL A 43 -4.68 7.78 -1.88
N VAL A 44 -3.39 7.70 -1.58
CA VAL A 44 -2.35 7.58 -2.59
C VAL A 44 -1.64 6.25 -2.39
N VAL A 45 -1.55 5.47 -3.45
CA VAL A 45 -0.72 4.25 -3.48
C VAL A 45 0.51 4.58 -4.31
N GLN A 46 1.67 4.53 -3.66
CA GLN A 46 2.94 4.83 -4.30
C GLN A 46 3.75 3.55 -4.42
N GLU A 47 4.20 3.26 -5.63
CA GLU A 47 5.05 2.10 -5.88
C GLU A 47 6.51 2.44 -5.65
N VAL A 48 7.21 1.55 -4.94
CA VAL A 48 8.64 1.68 -4.69
C VAL A 48 9.35 0.57 -5.45
N LYS A 49 10.33 0.95 -6.24
CA LYS A 49 11.12 0.03 -7.06
C LYS A 49 11.91 -0.95 -6.19
N SER A 50 11.97 -2.21 -6.63
CA SER A 50 12.83 -3.21 -6.00
C SER A 50 14.26 -2.68 -5.89
N GLY A 51 14.85 -2.86 -4.72
CA GLY A 51 16.17 -2.34 -4.41
C GLY A 51 16.18 -0.98 -3.75
N ASN A 52 15.03 -0.28 -3.76
CA ASN A 52 14.90 1.05 -3.16
C ASN A 52 14.19 1.02 -1.80
N TRP A 53 13.96 -0.15 -1.26
CA TRP A 53 13.34 -0.33 0.06
C TRP A 53 14.36 -1.01 0.96
N GLY A 54 14.76 -0.35 2.02
CA GLY A 54 15.79 -0.87 2.91
C GLY A 54 15.26 -1.20 4.30
N VAL A 55 15.72 -2.31 4.85
CA VAL A 55 15.45 -2.69 6.23
C VAL A 55 16.80 -3.08 6.85
N GLY A 56 17.18 -2.36 7.91
CA GLY A 56 18.46 -2.62 8.58
C GLY A 56 19.68 -2.46 7.67
N GLY A 57 19.57 -1.61 6.66
CA GLY A 57 20.63 -1.41 5.67
C GLY A 57 20.60 -2.39 4.50
N LYS A 58 19.70 -3.37 4.53
CA LYS A 58 19.56 -4.34 3.45
C LYS A 58 18.47 -3.90 2.48
N ALA A 59 18.82 -3.79 1.21
CA ALA A 59 17.85 -3.49 0.17
C ALA A 59 17.01 -4.72 -0.14
N LEU A 60 15.67 -4.55 -0.10
CA LEU A 60 14.73 -5.61 -0.39
C LEU A 60 14.15 -5.44 -1.80
N GLY A 61 13.70 -6.53 -2.37
CA GLY A 61 12.99 -6.56 -3.64
C GLY A 61 11.65 -7.26 -3.52
N LEU A 62 10.94 -7.30 -4.63
CA LEU A 62 9.62 -7.94 -4.69
C LEU A 62 9.70 -9.42 -4.30
N ASP A 63 10.80 -10.10 -4.62
CA ASP A 63 10.99 -11.51 -4.28
C ASP A 63 10.93 -11.74 -2.77
N ASP A 64 11.48 -10.82 -1.99
CA ASP A 64 11.46 -10.92 -0.53
C ASP A 64 10.02 -10.87 -0.01
N ILE A 65 9.22 -9.98 -0.59
CA ILE A 65 7.83 -9.83 -0.20
C ILE A 65 7.03 -11.08 -0.58
N ARG A 66 7.26 -11.62 -1.77
CA ARG A 66 6.59 -12.87 -2.21
C ARG A 66 6.93 -14.03 -1.30
N SER A 67 8.18 -14.10 -0.83
CA SER A 67 8.59 -15.13 0.13
C SER A 67 7.84 -14.99 1.46
N ILE A 68 7.71 -13.77 1.96
CA ILE A 68 6.97 -13.51 3.20
C ILE A 68 5.49 -13.87 3.02
N GLN A 69 4.88 -13.48 1.91
CA GLN A 69 3.48 -13.81 1.61
C GLN A 69 3.25 -15.32 1.54
N ALA A 70 4.25 -16.06 1.10
CA ALA A 70 4.18 -17.53 1.03
C ALA A 70 4.44 -18.21 2.38
N GLY A 71 4.62 -17.44 3.45
CA GLY A 71 4.87 -17.95 4.79
C GLY A 71 6.31 -18.34 5.07
N LYS A 72 7.24 -17.90 4.23
CA LYS A 72 8.67 -18.15 4.43
C LYS A 72 9.30 -16.97 5.16
N PRO A 73 10.37 -17.20 5.95
CA PRO A 73 11.07 -16.08 6.57
C PRO A 73 11.59 -15.11 5.51
N GLY A 74 11.44 -13.82 5.78
CA GLY A 74 12.00 -12.79 4.92
C GLY A 74 13.51 -12.82 4.94
N ALA A 75 14.09 -12.25 3.91
CA ALA A 75 15.56 -12.22 3.77
C ALA A 75 16.22 -11.31 4.81
#